data_66daf66268441605f9ee3598244cbc56
#
_entry.id   66daf66268441605f9ee3598244cbc56
#
_cell.length_a   1.000
_cell.length_b   1.000
_cell.length_c   1.000
_cell.angle_alpha   90.00
_cell.angle_beta   90.00
_cell.angle_gamma   90.00
#
_symmetry.space_group_name_H-M   'P 1'
#
loop_
_entity.id
_entity.type
_entity.pdbx_description
1 polymer ?
#
loop_
_entity_poly.entity_id
_entity_poly.type
_entity_poly.pdbx_seq_one_letter_code
_entity_poly.pdbx_strand_id
1 'polypeptide(L)'
;MVYVCHDDGEDVWVVDPSRQKIVTSVKIPTQPEFVVYDPVTDKVFQNIKSQPVTMVIDPGPNSVAAIWSTVPAEGPHGLAVDPETHRLFSAGKNGKLVVLDSVSGKSLGTVDIAEGVDQIAFDPGNKRIYCAAGQGKLTVLQETEAAVKSLGSVATPAGTHTLAVDSNTHSVWIAFAKGEESYVAELKAQ
;
A
#
# COMPACT_ATOMS: atom_id res chain seq x y z
N MET A 1 18.33 3.69 5.50
CA MET A 1 18.30 2.55 4.57
C MET A 1 17.09 2.63 3.69
N VAL A 2 17.11 2.05 2.48
CA VAL A 2 15.98 1.92 1.58
C VAL A 2 15.67 0.43 1.43
N TYR A 3 14.40 0.07 1.57
CA TYR A 3 13.92 -1.30 1.36
C TYR A 3 13.33 -1.39 -0.04
N VAL A 4 13.79 -2.34 -0.83
CA VAL A 4 13.41 -2.52 -2.23
C VAL A 4 12.94 -3.96 -2.42
N CYS A 5 11.68 -4.12 -2.77
CA CYS A 5 11.15 -5.40 -3.23
C CYS A 5 11.23 -5.49 -4.76
N HIS A 6 11.30 -6.70 -5.28
CA HIS A 6 11.15 -6.95 -6.71
C HIS A 6 10.16 -8.09 -6.93
N ASP A 7 9.31 -7.93 -7.90
CA ASP A 7 8.06 -8.67 -8.10
C ASP A 7 8.24 -10.21 -8.17
N ASP A 8 9.29 -10.67 -8.82
CA ASP A 8 9.56 -12.11 -9.02
C ASP A 8 10.55 -12.69 -8.01
N GLY A 9 10.90 -11.94 -6.95
CA GLY A 9 11.91 -12.34 -6.00
C GLY A 9 11.37 -13.04 -4.76
N GLU A 10 12.33 -13.52 -3.98
CA GLU A 10 12.11 -14.15 -2.68
C GLU A 10 12.87 -13.39 -1.57
N ASP A 11 13.15 -12.11 -1.81
CA ASP A 11 13.78 -11.25 -0.82
C ASP A 11 13.44 -9.77 -1.00
N VAL A 12 13.65 -9.02 0.05
CA VAL A 12 13.60 -7.55 0.07
C VAL A 12 15.03 -7.06 0.28
N TRP A 13 15.55 -6.30 -0.66
CA TRP A 13 16.88 -5.73 -0.57
C TRP A 13 16.93 -4.55 0.39
N VAL A 14 17.96 -4.49 1.21
CA VAL A 14 18.27 -3.36 2.06
C VAL A 14 19.43 -2.60 1.43
N VAL A 15 19.16 -1.40 0.97
CA VAL A 15 20.10 -0.57 0.21
C VAL A 15 20.59 0.59 1.07
N ASP A 16 21.90 0.80 1.09
CA ASP A 16 22.53 2.01 1.59
C ASP A 16 22.70 3.00 0.43
N PRO A 17 21.87 4.06 0.34
CA PRO A 17 21.94 5.01 -0.76
C PRO A 17 23.23 5.85 -0.74
N SER A 18 23.87 6.04 0.43
CA SER A 18 25.12 6.80 0.53
C SER A 18 26.31 6.04 -0.05
N ARG A 19 26.27 4.72 0.06
CA ARG A 19 27.28 3.81 -0.49
C ARG A 19 26.90 3.23 -1.85
N GLN A 20 25.65 3.47 -2.30
CA GLN A 20 25.08 2.90 -3.54
C GLN A 20 25.21 1.38 -3.60
N LYS A 21 24.93 0.70 -2.49
CA LYS A 21 25.10 -0.76 -2.36
C LYS A 21 23.93 -1.42 -1.65
N ILE A 22 23.62 -2.65 -2.07
CA ILE A 22 22.83 -3.58 -1.28
C ILE A 22 23.73 -4.06 -0.14
N VAL A 23 23.30 -3.78 1.10
CA VAL A 23 24.08 -4.15 2.31
C VAL A 23 23.64 -5.49 2.87
N THR A 24 22.39 -5.87 2.67
CA THR A 24 21.82 -7.17 3.03
C THR A 24 20.50 -7.39 2.30
N SER A 25 19.91 -8.57 2.45
CA SER A 25 18.52 -8.84 2.02
C SER A 25 17.77 -9.59 3.11
N VAL A 26 16.47 -9.37 3.16
CA VAL A 26 15.53 -10.08 4.04
C VAL A 26 14.82 -11.14 3.23
N LYS A 27 15.00 -12.42 3.59
CA LYS A 27 14.31 -13.53 2.93
C LYS A 27 12.82 -13.51 3.24
N ILE A 28 12.02 -13.67 2.20
CA ILE A 28 10.57 -13.76 2.23
C ILE A 28 10.12 -14.99 1.44
N PRO A 29 8.92 -15.54 1.69
CA PRO A 29 8.50 -16.80 1.07
C PRO A 29 8.41 -16.73 -0.45
N THR A 30 7.84 -15.64 -0.99
CA THR A 30 7.61 -15.49 -2.43
C THR A 30 6.89 -14.17 -2.75
N GLN A 31 7.15 -13.61 -3.93
CA GLN A 31 6.40 -12.56 -4.60
C GLN A 31 6.02 -11.37 -3.69
N PRO A 32 6.99 -10.57 -3.24
CA PRO A 32 6.72 -9.32 -2.56
C PRO A 32 6.04 -8.33 -3.51
N GLU A 33 5.10 -7.54 -2.98
CA GLU A 33 4.42 -6.54 -3.81
C GLU A 33 4.74 -5.12 -3.33
N PHE A 34 4.00 -4.58 -2.40
CA PHE A 34 4.22 -3.22 -1.91
C PHE A 34 4.90 -3.21 -0.54
N VAL A 35 5.81 -2.25 -0.33
CA VAL A 35 6.54 -2.08 0.92
C VAL A 35 6.36 -0.67 1.46
N VAL A 36 6.10 -0.53 2.77
CA VAL A 36 6.01 0.76 3.46
C VAL A 36 6.79 0.71 4.78
N TYR A 37 7.32 1.86 5.18
CA TYR A 37 7.99 2.04 6.47
C TYR A 37 7.11 2.89 7.39
N ASP A 38 6.94 2.44 8.63
CA ASP A 38 6.30 3.20 9.71
C ASP A 38 7.37 3.75 10.66
N PRO A 39 7.57 5.07 10.69
CA PRO A 39 8.59 5.69 11.53
C PRO A 39 8.25 5.67 13.02
N VAL A 40 6.98 5.46 13.40
CA VAL A 40 6.54 5.42 14.80
C VAL A 40 6.81 4.07 15.43
N THR A 41 6.50 2.99 14.73
CA THR A 41 6.79 1.61 15.21
C THR A 41 8.20 1.15 14.86
N ASP A 42 8.93 1.88 14.00
CA ASP A 42 10.21 1.48 13.41
C ASP A 42 10.10 0.09 12.77
N LYS A 43 9.08 -0.11 11.94
CA LYS A 43 8.85 -1.36 11.21
C LYS A 43 8.66 -1.11 9.72
N VAL A 44 9.08 -2.09 8.94
CA VAL A 44 8.80 -2.15 7.51
C VAL A 44 7.74 -3.22 7.28
N PHE A 45 6.68 -2.84 6.58
CA PHE A 45 5.58 -3.74 6.22
C PHE A 45 5.67 -4.10 4.74
N GLN A 46 5.51 -5.38 4.42
CA GLN A 46 5.64 -5.92 3.07
C GLN A 46 4.44 -6.81 2.74
N ASN A 47 3.64 -6.44 1.75
CA ASN A 47 2.58 -7.32 1.23
C ASN A 47 3.18 -8.46 0.40
N ILE A 48 2.60 -9.66 0.53
CA ILE A 48 2.95 -10.85 -0.24
C ILE A 48 1.76 -11.24 -1.11
N LYS A 49 1.82 -10.97 -2.42
CA LYS A 49 0.65 -11.13 -3.31
C LYS A 49 0.21 -12.58 -3.52
N SER A 50 1.10 -13.54 -3.37
CA SER A 50 0.79 -14.97 -3.50
C SER A 50 0.11 -15.58 -2.26
N GLN A 51 0.07 -14.84 -1.15
CA GLN A 51 -0.53 -15.26 0.12
C GLN A 51 -1.28 -14.08 0.74
N PRO A 52 -2.41 -14.29 1.43
CA PRO A 52 -3.16 -13.21 2.06
C PRO A 52 -2.48 -12.77 3.37
N VAL A 53 -1.24 -12.26 3.26
CA VAL A 53 -0.44 -11.82 4.41
C VAL A 53 0.33 -10.53 4.13
N THR A 54 0.57 -9.78 5.20
CA THR A 54 1.59 -8.72 5.29
C THR A 54 2.68 -9.19 6.24
N MET A 55 3.93 -9.12 5.81
CA MET A 55 5.08 -9.41 6.66
C MET A 55 5.56 -8.15 7.35
N VAL A 56 6.00 -8.31 8.60
CA VAL A 56 6.63 -7.27 9.40
C VAL A 56 8.12 -7.51 9.44
N ILE A 57 8.90 -6.57 8.96
CA ILE A 57 10.35 -6.63 8.97
C ILE A 57 10.88 -5.68 10.05
N ASP A 58 11.76 -6.18 10.89
CA ASP A 58 12.51 -5.39 11.87
C ASP A 58 13.78 -4.84 11.22
N PRO A 59 13.93 -3.50 11.10
CA PRO A 59 15.11 -2.89 10.50
C PRO A 59 16.40 -3.10 11.28
N GLY A 60 16.32 -3.33 12.59
CA GLY A 60 17.51 -3.55 13.43
C GLY A 60 18.30 -4.80 12.99
N PRO A 61 17.73 -6.01 13.10
CA PRO A 61 18.35 -7.23 12.63
C PRO A 61 18.17 -7.48 11.12
N ASN A 62 17.36 -6.68 10.40
CA ASN A 62 16.94 -6.90 9.02
C ASN A 62 16.34 -8.31 8.82
N SER A 63 15.34 -8.62 9.61
CA SER A 63 14.67 -9.94 9.59
C SER A 63 13.17 -9.83 9.75
N VAL A 64 12.45 -10.88 9.33
CA VAL A 64 11.00 -10.98 9.53
C VAL A 64 10.71 -11.16 11.01
N ALA A 65 9.97 -10.22 11.60
CA ALA A 65 9.57 -10.22 13.01
C ALA A 65 8.18 -10.87 13.20
N ALA A 66 7.28 -10.72 12.22
CA ALA A 66 5.93 -11.27 12.27
C ALA A 66 5.34 -11.45 10.87
N ILE A 67 4.28 -12.25 10.79
CA ILE A 67 3.46 -12.43 9.60
C ILE A 67 2.00 -12.25 10.02
N TRP A 68 1.31 -11.29 9.40
CA TRP A 68 -0.06 -10.95 9.73
C TRP A 68 -1.01 -11.32 8.59
N SER A 69 -2.15 -11.91 8.95
CA SER A 69 -3.19 -12.24 7.97
C SER A 69 -3.87 -10.99 7.45
N THR A 70 -4.08 -10.92 6.14
CA THR A 70 -4.88 -9.87 5.49
C THR A 70 -6.28 -10.35 5.14
N VAL A 71 -6.67 -11.59 5.49
CA VAL A 71 -8.01 -12.13 5.23
C VAL A 71 -9.07 -11.18 5.80
N PRO A 72 -10.12 -10.81 5.00
CA PRO A 72 -10.54 -11.36 3.72
C PRO A 72 -9.93 -10.68 2.46
N ALA A 73 -8.94 -9.78 2.59
CA ALA A 73 -8.22 -9.26 1.43
C ALA A 73 -7.25 -10.33 0.89
N GLU A 74 -7.49 -10.76 -0.36
CA GLU A 74 -6.70 -11.76 -1.07
C GLU A 74 -5.86 -11.09 -2.15
N GLY A 75 -4.68 -11.66 -2.42
CA GLY A 75 -3.71 -11.06 -3.34
C GLY A 75 -3.36 -9.63 -2.93
N PRO A 76 -2.85 -9.40 -1.71
CA PRO A 76 -2.59 -8.04 -1.23
C PRO A 76 -1.52 -7.37 -2.07
N HIS A 77 -1.89 -6.25 -2.71
CA HIS A 77 -1.04 -5.43 -3.55
C HIS A 77 -0.73 -4.10 -2.87
N GLY A 78 -1.67 -3.15 -2.91
CA GLY A 78 -1.45 -1.83 -2.32
C GLY A 78 -1.32 -1.86 -0.80
N LEU A 79 -0.40 -1.07 -0.27
CA LEU A 79 -0.12 -0.96 1.17
C LEU A 79 0.14 0.49 1.54
N ALA A 80 -0.47 0.97 2.62
CA ALA A 80 -0.22 2.30 3.17
C ALA A 80 -0.34 2.27 4.69
N VAL A 81 0.24 3.24 5.38
CA VAL A 81 0.20 3.34 6.84
C VAL A 81 -0.16 4.75 7.29
N ASP A 82 -0.98 4.86 8.31
CA ASP A 82 -1.11 6.05 9.13
C ASP A 82 -0.38 5.83 10.46
N PRO A 83 0.82 6.43 10.63
CA PRO A 83 1.60 6.28 11.86
C PRO A 83 0.93 6.92 13.08
N GLU A 84 0.08 7.94 12.88
CA GLU A 84 -0.58 8.67 13.95
C GLU A 84 -1.66 7.83 14.63
N THR A 85 -2.44 7.08 13.85
CA THR A 85 -3.51 6.23 14.35
C THR A 85 -3.11 4.76 14.50
N HIS A 86 -1.86 4.41 14.18
CA HIS A 86 -1.34 3.04 14.13
C HIS A 86 -2.17 2.12 13.23
N ARG A 87 -2.60 2.61 12.06
CA ARG A 87 -3.37 1.83 11.11
C ARG A 87 -2.57 1.53 9.84
N LEU A 88 -2.54 0.25 9.52
CA LEU A 88 -1.98 -0.26 8.29
C LEU A 88 -3.11 -0.67 7.36
N PHE A 89 -3.10 -0.17 6.13
CA PHE A 89 -4.12 -0.43 5.11
C PHE A 89 -3.54 -1.38 4.08
N SER A 90 -4.08 -2.59 3.98
CA SER A 90 -3.67 -3.60 3.01
C SER A 90 -4.83 -3.90 2.05
N ALA A 91 -4.64 -3.61 0.77
CA ALA A 91 -5.66 -3.74 -0.26
C ALA A 91 -5.42 -4.96 -1.14
N GLY A 92 -6.41 -5.85 -1.21
CA GLY A 92 -6.40 -7.06 -2.01
C GLY A 92 -7.05 -6.90 -3.37
N LYS A 93 -6.57 -7.65 -4.36
CA LYS A 93 -7.13 -7.66 -5.72
C LYS A 93 -8.60 -8.09 -5.79
N ASN A 94 -9.08 -8.82 -4.79
CA ASN A 94 -10.47 -9.25 -4.67
C ASN A 94 -11.44 -8.16 -4.19
N GLY A 95 -11.03 -6.89 -4.21
CA GLY A 95 -11.90 -5.77 -3.87
C GLY A 95 -12.14 -5.57 -2.37
N LYS A 96 -11.23 -6.04 -1.53
CA LYS A 96 -11.25 -5.83 -0.08
C LYS A 96 -10.03 -5.06 0.38
N LEU A 97 -10.23 -4.10 1.28
CA LEU A 97 -9.16 -3.46 2.03
C LEU A 97 -9.33 -3.85 3.49
N VAL A 98 -8.28 -4.42 4.07
CA VAL A 98 -8.22 -4.71 5.50
C VAL A 98 -7.44 -3.62 6.20
N VAL A 99 -7.96 -3.16 7.33
CA VAL A 99 -7.29 -2.25 8.26
C VAL A 99 -6.71 -3.08 9.39
N LEU A 100 -5.40 -3.05 9.55
CA LEU A 100 -4.69 -3.72 10.63
C LEU A 100 -4.15 -2.68 11.62
N ASP A 101 -4.09 -3.05 12.88
CA ASP A 101 -3.30 -2.32 13.87
C ASP A 101 -1.81 -2.54 13.59
N SER A 102 -1.05 -1.47 13.35
CA SER A 102 0.36 -1.55 12.91
C SER A 102 1.34 -1.97 14.01
N VAL A 103 0.85 -2.12 15.25
CA VAL A 103 1.65 -2.60 16.39
C VAL A 103 1.43 -4.10 16.62
N SER A 104 0.18 -4.54 16.59
CA SER A 104 -0.21 -5.90 16.99
C SER A 104 -0.61 -6.81 15.82
N GLY A 105 -0.88 -6.27 14.64
CA GLY A 105 -1.43 -7.00 13.49
C GLY A 105 -2.90 -7.39 13.62
N LYS A 106 -3.59 -6.91 14.67
CA LYS A 106 -5.01 -7.19 14.86
C LYS A 106 -5.83 -6.50 13.77
N SER A 107 -6.77 -7.23 13.17
CA SER A 107 -7.73 -6.64 12.23
C SER A 107 -8.67 -5.68 12.98
N LEU A 108 -8.74 -4.43 12.49
CA LEU A 108 -9.61 -3.37 12.97
C LEU A 108 -10.88 -3.23 12.13
N GLY A 109 -10.89 -3.83 10.93
CA GLY A 109 -12.05 -3.80 10.05
C GLY A 109 -11.69 -4.08 8.59
N THR A 110 -12.74 -4.15 7.77
CA THR A 110 -12.63 -4.38 6.33
C THR A 110 -13.58 -3.45 5.59
N VAL A 111 -13.14 -2.95 4.42
CA VAL A 111 -13.93 -2.06 3.56
C VAL A 111 -13.92 -2.59 2.14
N ASP A 112 -15.07 -2.50 1.47
CA ASP A 112 -15.18 -2.83 0.06
C ASP A 112 -14.58 -1.71 -0.80
N ILE A 113 -13.76 -2.10 -1.77
CA ILE A 113 -13.12 -1.24 -2.76
C ILE A 113 -13.34 -1.81 -4.17
N ALA A 114 -12.88 -1.11 -5.20
CA ALA A 114 -12.91 -1.68 -6.55
C ALA A 114 -11.97 -2.89 -6.63
N GLU A 115 -12.41 -3.95 -7.32
CA GLU A 115 -11.57 -5.12 -7.63
C GLU A 115 -10.41 -4.73 -8.55
N GLY A 116 -9.32 -5.52 -8.52
CA GLY A 116 -8.15 -5.27 -9.35
C GLY A 116 -7.34 -4.07 -8.90
N VAL A 117 -7.43 -3.69 -7.61
CA VAL A 117 -6.56 -2.68 -7.02
C VAL A 117 -5.10 -3.10 -7.14
N ASP A 118 -4.23 -2.14 -7.44
CA ASP A 118 -2.79 -2.36 -7.55
C ASP A 118 -2.04 -1.49 -6.54
N GLN A 119 -2.31 -0.20 -6.55
CA GLN A 119 -1.67 0.72 -5.64
C GLN A 119 -2.68 1.50 -4.81
N ILE A 120 -2.30 1.79 -3.56
CA ILE A 120 -3.02 2.73 -2.70
C ILE A 120 -2.08 3.79 -2.17
N ALA A 121 -2.63 4.94 -1.80
CA ALA A 121 -1.92 5.98 -1.08
C ALA A 121 -2.79 6.58 0.01
N PHE A 122 -2.16 6.95 1.12
CA PHE A 122 -2.79 7.63 2.24
C PHE A 122 -2.40 9.11 2.24
N ASP A 123 -3.37 9.97 2.43
CA ASP A 123 -3.17 11.40 2.64
C ASP A 123 -3.39 11.74 4.12
N PRO A 124 -2.32 12.03 4.86
CA PRO A 124 -2.43 12.31 6.30
C PRO A 124 -3.18 13.61 6.61
N GLY A 125 -3.22 14.56 5.67
CA GLY A 125 -3.84 15.87 5.89
C GLY A 125 -5.36 15.83 5.88
N ASN A 126 -5.95 15.02 5.00
CA ASN A 126 -7.40 14.85 4.93
C ASN A 126 -7.89 13.48 5.42
N LYS A 127 -6.96 12.61 5.87
CA LYS A 127 -7.22 11.25 6.35
C LYS A 127 -7.96 10.40 5.33
N ARG A 128 -7.57 10.49 4.05
CA ARG A 128 -8.16 9.72 2.96
C ARG A 128 -7.19 8.67 2.42
N ILE A 129 -7.76 7.52 2.05
CA ILE A 129 -7.06 6.46 1.34
C ILE A 129 -7.62 6.40 -0.08
N TYR A 130 -6.74 6.45 -1.05
CA TYR A 130 -7.06 6.37 -2.48
C TYR A 130 -6.58 5.04 -3.02
N CYS A 131 -7.48 4.28 -3.68
CA CYS A 131 -7.22 2.93 -4.15
C CYS A 131 -7.40 2.90 -5.68
N ALA A 132 -6.31 2.79 -6.42
CA ALA A 132 -6.31 2.75 -7.88
C ALA A 132 -6.48 1.30 -8.37
N ALA A 133 -7.52 1.07 -9.17
CA ALA A 133 -7.84 -0.22 -9.76
C ALA A 133 -7.74 -0.15 -11.29
N GLY A 134 -6.96 -1.05 -11.88
CA GLY A 134 -6.68 -1.08 -13.32
C GLY A 134 -7.91 -1.17 -14.24
N GLN A 135 -9.06 -1.50 -13.68
CA GLN A 135 -10.35 -1.48 -14.39
C GLN A 135 -10.89 -0.06 -14.68
N GLY A 136 -10.15 0.99 -14.29
CA GLY A 136 -10.55 2.38 -14.49
C GLY A 136 -11.42 2.94 -13.37
N LYS A 137 -11.10 2.58 -12.12
CA LYS A 137 -11.77 3.11 -10.91
C LYS A 137 -10.74 3.53 -9.86
N LEU A 138 -11.00 4.68 -9.26
CA LEU A 138 -10.31 5.14 -8.05
C LEU A 138 -11.31 5.13 -6.90
N THR A 139 -11.20 4.20 -5.96
CA THR A 139 -12.02 4.20 -4.74
C THR A 139 -11.41 5.13 -3.71
N VAL A 140 -12.25 5.96 -3.10
CA VAL A 140 -11.85 6.91 -2.05
C VAL A 140 -12.45 6.46 -0.73
N LEU A 141 -11.60 6.31 0.28
CA LEU A 141 -12.01 5.96 1.63
C LEU A 141 -11.68 7.12 2.57
N GLN A 142 -12.48 7.26 3.62
CA GLN A 142 -12.26 8.20 4.71
C GLN A 142 -11.90 7.43 5.98
N GLU A 143 -10.77 7.73 6.54
CA GLU A 143 -10.43 7.34 7.89
C GLU A 143 -11.09 8.28 8.90
N THR A 144 -11.69 7.71 9.93
CA THR A 144 -12.25 8.41 11.09
C THR A 144 -11.74 7.75 12.36
N GLU A 145 -11.91 8.36 13.52
CA GLU A 145 -11.54 7.73 14.80
C GLU A 145 -12.16 6.34 14.97
N ALA A 146 -13.42 6.16 14.55
CA ALA A 146 -14.16 4.93 14.76
C ALA A 146 -13.86 3.84 13.72
N ALA A 147 -13.64 4.22 12.46
CA ALA A 147 -13.52 3.25 11.34
C ALA A 147 -13.01 3.91 10.06
N VAL A 148 -12.69 3.07 9.08
CA VAL A 148 -12.51 3.47 7.68
C VAL A 148 -13.81 3.21 6.91
N LYS A 149 -14.26 4.19 6.12
CA LYS A 149 -15.52 4.12 5.35
C LYS A 149 -15.30 4.51 3.89
N SER A 150 -16.02 3.87 2.98
CA SER A 150 -16.00 4.26 1.57
C SER A 150 -16.81 5.55 1.36
N LEU A 151 -16.19 6.51 0.65
CA LEU A 151 -16.86 7.70 0.11
C LEU A 151 -17.40 7.45 -1.30
N GLY A 152 -17.04 6.32 -1.92
CA GLY A 152 -17.40 5.99 -3.29
C GLY A 152 -16.21 5.84 -4.21
N SER A 153 -16.47 5.77 -5.51
CA SER A 153 -15.43 5.62 -6.54
C SER A 153 -15.61 6.64 -7.65
N VAL A 154 -14.50 7.10 -8.19
CA VAL A 154 -14.41 8.00 -9.36
C VAL A 154 -13.96 7.17 -10.56
N ALA A 155 -14.53 7.44 -11.73
CA ALA A 155 -14.07 6.84 -12.97
C ALA A 155 -12.70 7.43 -13.37
N THR A 156 -11.78 6.56 -13.75
CA THR A 156 -10.47 6.91 -14.31
C THR A 156 -10.30 6.21 -15.66
N PRO A 157 -9.32 6.58 -16.48
CA PRO A 157 -8.99 5.79 -17.65
C PRO A 157 -8.64 4.34 -17.28
N ALA A 158 -9.03 3.39 -18.13
CA ALA A 158 -8.65 1.99 -17.95
C ALA A 158 -7.11 1.85 -17.96
N GLY A 159 -6.58 0.94 -17.16
CA GLY A 159 -5.15 0.79 -16.96
C GLY A 159 -4.55 1.75 -15.92
N THR A 160 -5.34 2.62 -15.31
CA THR A 160 -4.91 3.46 -14.18
C THR A 160 -4.76 2.60 -12.93
N HIS A 161 -3.56 2.22 -12.60
CA HIS A 161 -3.27 1.41 -11.40
C HIS A 161 -2.15 2.01 -10.53
N THR A 162 -1.53 3.09 -11.00
CA THR A 162 -0.45 3.82 -10.31
C THR A 162 -0.94 5.19 -9.89
N LEU A 163 -0.68 5.57 -8.65
CA LEU A 163 -1.05 6.87 -8.11
C LEU A 163 -0.03 7.40 -7.11
N ALA A 164 -0.06 8.71 -6.90
CA ALA A 164 0.65 9.40 -5.82
C ALA A 164 -0.25 10.50 -5.23
N VAL A 165 -0.03 10.83 -3.98
CA VAL A 165 -0.72 11.93 -3.28
C VAL A 165 0.28 13.02 -2.94
N ASP A 166 -0.07 14.26 -3.25
CA ASP A 166 0.60 15.44 -2.68
C ASP A 166 -0.15 15.87 -1.43
N SER A 167 0.41 15.56 -0.27
CA SER A 167 -0.19 15.87 1.03
C SER A 167 -0.28 17.37 1.36
N ASN A 168 0.41 18.24 0.63
CA ASN A 168 0.31 19.68 0.82
C ASN A 168 -0.90 20.29 0.10
N THR A 169 -1.19 19.78 -1.08
CA THR A 169 -2.31 20.26 -1.92
C THR A 169 -3.53 19.36 -1.87
N HIS A 170 -3.39 18.15 -1.30
CA HIS A 170 -4.38 17.08 -1.30
C HIS A 170 -4.77 16.61 -2.72
N SER A 171 -3.88 16.85 -3.68
CA SER A 171 -4.07 16.41 -5.05
C SER A 171 -3.64 14.95 -5.20
N VAL A 172 -4.42 14.19 -5.97
CA VAL A 172 -4.11 12.81 -6.36
C VAL A 172 -3.62 12.80 -7.79
N TRP A 173 -2.42 12.31 -7.99
CA TRP A 173 -1.82 12.15 -9.32
C TRP A 173 -1.95 10.72 -9.76
N ILE A 174 -2.44 10.50 -10.98
CA ILE A 174 -2.58 9.17 -11.59
C ILE A 174 -1.78 9.08 -12.86
N ALA A 175 -1.22 7.91 -13.15
CA ALA A 175 -0.55 7.63 -14.42
C ALA A 175 -1.32 6.54 -15.18
N PHE A 176 -1.44 6.72 -16.50
CA PHE A 176 -2.12 5.78 -17.39
C PHE A 176 -1.59 5.88 -18.82
N ALA A 177 -1.85 4.84 -19.61
CA ALA A 177 -1.55 4.83 -21.04
C ALA A 177 -2.85 4.90 -21.86
N LYS A 178 -2.78 5.55 -23.03
CA LYS A 178 -3.85 5.57 -24.03
C LYS A 178 -3.24 5.36 -25.42
N GLY A 179 -3.39 4.16 -25.93
CA GLY A 179 -2.66 3.73 -27.12
C GLY A 179 -1.15 3.64 -26.81
N GLU A 180 -0.32 4.29 -27.60
CA GLU A 180 1.14 4.33 -27.42
C GLU A 180 1.61 5.51 -26.56
N GLU A 181 0.69 6.37 -26.13
CA GLU A 181 1.01 7.56 -25.33
C GLU A 181 0.78 7.32 -23.83
N SER A 182 1.64 7.92 -23.01
CA SER A 182 1.56 7.89 -21.55
C SER A 182 1.16 9.25 -21.00
N TYR A 183 0.30 9.25 -19.99
CA TYR A 183 -0.27 10.45 -19.40
C TYR A 183 -0.11 10.45 -17.89
N VAL A 184 -0.03 11.65 -17.35
CA VAL A 184 -0.22 11.93 -15.91
C VAL A 184 -1.35 12.93 -15.78
N ALA A 185 -2.27 12.68 -14.87
CA ALA A 185 -3.40 13.58 -14.59
C ALA A 185 -3.51 13.87 -13.11
N GLU A 186 -3.89 15.11 -12.80
CA GLU A 186 -4.20 15.56 -11.45
C GLU A 186 -5.70 15.45 -11.20
N LEU A 187 -6.07 14.85 -10.08
CA LEU A 187 -7.42 14.82 -9.53
C LEU A 187 -7.42 15.62 -8.22
N LYS A 188 -8.34 16.58 -8.10
CA LYS A 188 -8.47 17.38 -6.87
C LYS A 188 -9.51 16.75 -5.96
N ALA A 189 -9.14 16.53 -4.70
CA ALA A 189 -10.08 16.14 -3.66
C ALA A 189 -11.09 17.28 -3.43
N GLN A 190 -12.38 16.95 -3.52
CA GLN A 190 -13.48 17.86 -3.17
C GLN A 190 -13.90 17.64 -1.73
#